data_52136cb250f7156e43fe8a72de2917fb
#
_entry.id   52136cb250f7156e43fe8a72de2917fb
#
_cell.length_a   1.000
_cell.length_b   1.000
_cell.length_c   1.000
_cell.angle_alpha   90.00
_cell.angle_beta   90.00
_cell.angle_gamma   90.00
#
_symmetry.space_group_name_H-M   'P 1'
#
loop_
_entity.id
_entity.type
_entity.pdbx_description
1 polymer ?
#
loop_
_entity_poly.entity_id
_entity_poly.type
_entity_poly.pdbx_seq_one_letter_code
_entity_poly.pdbx_strand_id
1 'polypeptide(L)'
;MKKPIIAALLSVLILSVSCDDQLGMFGGPVYDREGNLAIDRVRIAEYLETAAYDSLYRVHDPATGVVVIVQEEGVGSRPRNGNVVYANYTGRLTNGNIFDTNLEDVARANDIFNEERNYDIFTFFLGQPASQGGAIEGFSHGFRRLRSGGKGVIIIPSPFGYQDNPNLPNIPENSILVFEVELLGFD
;
A
#
# COMPACT_ATOMS: atom_id res chain seq x y z
N MET A 1 -25.79 -55.19 -54.77
CA MET A 1 -26.23 -54.41 -53.62
C MET A 1 -24.97 -53.92 -52.90
N LYS A 2 -24.58 -52.65 -53.09
CA LYS A 2 -23.37 -52.01 -52.52
C LYS A 2 -23.81 -51.20 -51.31
N LYS A 3 -23.27 -51.50 -50.11
CA LYS A 3 -23.52 -50.72 -48.89
C LYS A 3 -22.52 -49.55 -48.83
N PRO A 4 -22.94 -48.33 -48.49
CA PRO A 4 -22.02 -47.21 -48.27
C PRO A 4 -21.40 -47.26 -46.90
N ILE A 5 -20.09 -47.06 -46.84
CA ILE A 5 -19.29 -46.88 -45.62
C ILE A 5 -19.40 -45.42 -45.22
N ILE A 6 -20.03 -45.16 -44.07
CA ILE A 6 -20.07 -43.82 -43.47
C ILE A 6 -18.78 -43.63 -42.69
N ALA A 7 -17.89 -42.77 -43.19
CA ALA A 7 -16.70 -42.31 -42.46
C ALA A 7 -17.12 -41.20 -41.49
N ALA A 8 -17.08 -41.51 -40.20
CA ALA A 8 -17.25 -40.51 -39.13
C ALA A 8 -15.97 -39.69 -39.00
N LEU A 9 -16.01 -38.42 -39.37
CA LEU A 9 -14.94 -37.46 -39.08
C LEU A 9 -15.00 -37.06 -37.59
N LEU A 10 -14.06 -37.53 -36.82
CA LEU A 10 -13.85 -37.12 -35.43
C LEU A 10 -13.13 -35.77 -35.44
N SER A 11 -13.86 -34.68 -35.23
CA SER A 11 -13.33 -33.35 -35.12
C SER A 11 -12.70 -33.19 -33.73
N VAL A 12 -11.35 -33.24 -33.63
CA VAL A 12 -10.61 -32.95 -32.42
C VAL A 12 -10.56 -31.43 -32.24
N LEU A 13 -11.37 -30.93 -31.31
CA LEU A 13 -11.32 -29.55 -30.87
C LEU A 13 -10.07 -29.37 -29.98
N ILE A 14 -8.99 -28.83 -30.56
CA ILE A 14 -7.81 -28.42 -29.79
C ILE A 14 -8.17 -27.12 -29.08
N LEU A 15 -8.45 -27.20 -27.77
CA LEU A 15 -8.47 -26.06 -26.88
C LEU A 15 -7.04 -25.57 -26.73
N SER A 16 -6.66 -24.53 -27.49
CA SER A 16 -5.45 -23.76 -27.23
C SER A 16 -5.64 -23.00 -25.91
N VAL A 17 -5.07 -23.54 -24.84
CA VAL A 17 -4.83 -22.74 -23.63
C VAL A 17 -3.76 -21.72 -24.03
N SER A 18 -4.19 -20.49 -24.28
CA SER A 18 -3.28 -19.35 -24.37
C SER A 18 -2.75 -19.09 -22.97
N CYS A 19 -1.53 -19.52 -22.68
CA CYS A 19 -0.76 -18.95 -21.59
C CYS A 19 -0.42 -17.54 -22.02
N ASP A 20 -1.13 -16.57 -21.49
CA ASP A 20 -0.75 -15.16 -21.59
C ASP A 20 0.47 -14.97 -20.67
N ASP A 21 1.68 -15.18 -21.21
CA ASP A 21 2.92 -14.82 -20.55
C ASP A 21 2.95 -13.28 -20.51
N GLN A 22 2.47 -12.68 -19.41
CA GLN A 22 2.61 -11.26 -19.15
C GLN A 22 4.08 -10.96 -18.84
N LEU A 23 4.88 -10.84 -19.87
CA LEU A 23 6.24 -10.32 -19.79
C LEU A 23 6.18 -8.79 -19.78
N GLY A 24 6.77 -8.17 -18.73
CA GLY A 24 6.94 -6.72 -18.68
C GLY A 24 7.81 -6.22 -19.83
N MET A 25 7.80 -4.91 -20.08
CA MET A 25 8.52 -4.24 -21.20
C MET A 25 10.03 -4.53 -21.23
N PHE A 26 10.60 -5.08 -20.16
CA PHE A 26 12.01 -5.50 -20.03
C PHE A 26 12.19 -7.01 -19.83
N GLY A 27 11.17 -7.83 -20.15
CA GLY A 27 11.27 -9.29 -20.17
C GLY A 27 11.15 -10.00 -18.81
N GLY A 28 10.81 -9.29 -17.73
CA GLY A 28 10.51 -9.86 -16.42
C GLY A 28 8.99 -10.03 -16.20
N PRO A 29 8.58 -10.86 -15.21
CA PRO A 29 7.17 -10.98 -14.85
C PRO A 29 6.61 -9.62 -14.41
N VAL A 30 5.39 -9.30 -14.88
CA VAL A 30 4.67 -8.09 -14.42
C VAL A 30 4.19 -8.33 -12.99
N TYR A 31 4.35 -7.32 -12.13
CA TYR A 31 3.85 -7.39 -10.76
C TYR A 31 2.34 -7.67 -10.72
N ASP A 32 1.94 -8.76 -10.05
CA ASP A 32 0.53 -9.15 -9.92
C ASP A 32 -0.15 -8.29 -8.84
N ARG A 33 -0.63 -7.12 -9.26
CA ARG A 33 -1.29 -6.15 -8.36
C ARG A 33 -2.60 -6.69 -7.79
N GLU A 34 -3.41 -7.40 -8.58
CA GLU A 34 -4.73 -7.89 -8.15
C GLU A 34 -4.60 -9.09 -7.22
N GLY A 35 -3.73 -10.05 -7.54
CA GLY A 35 -3.48 -11.21 -6.70
C GLY A 35 -2.91 -10.83 -5.35
N ASN A 36 -1.89 -9.95 -5.33
CA ASN A 36 -1.32 -9.45 -4.08
C ASN A 36 -2.33 -8.66 -3.25
N LEU A 37 -3.19 -7.85 -3.89
CA LEU A 37 -4.24 -7.13 -3.16
C LEU A 37 -5.26 -8.08 -2.52
N ALA A 38 -5.65 -9.14 -3.22
CA ALA A 38 -6.56 -10.14 -2.66
C ALA A 38 -5.97 -10.84 -1.43
N ILE A 39 -4.70 -11.21 -1.49
CA ILE A 39 -3.96 -11.83 -0.38
C ILE A 39 -3.86 -10.84 0.80
N ASP A 40 -3.47 -9.59 0.53
CA ASP A 40 -3.24 -8.61 1.57
C ASP A 40 -4.52 -8.19 2.29
N ARG A 41 -5.67 -8.20 1.61
CA ARG A 41 -6.97 -7.95 2.27
C ARG A 41 -7.26 -8.97 3.37
N VAL A 42 -6.95 -10.24 3.14
CA VAL A 42 -7.11 -11.30 4.15
C VAL A 42 -6.13 -11.07 5.30
N ARG A 43 -4.84 -10.83 4.99
CA ARG A 43 -3.80 -10.58 5.99
C ARG A 43 -4.06 -9.33 6.84
N ILE A 44 -4.63 -8.27 6.24
CA ILE A 44 -5.02 -7.05 6.96
C ILE A 44 -6.20 -7.34 7.88
N ALA A 45 -7.19 -8.12 7.44
CA ALA A 45 -8.31 -8.50 8.29
C ALA A 45 -7.83 -9.29 9.53
N GLU A 46 -6.97 -10.30 9.34
CA GLU A 46 -6.35 -11.06 10.43
C GLU A 46 -5.51 -10.19 11.37
N TYR A 47 -4.71 -9.27 10.81
CA TYR A 47 -3.93 -8.31 11.60
C TYR A 47 -4.83 -7.44 12.49
N LEU A 48 -5.94 -6.97 11.96
CA LEU A 48 -6.89 -6.10 12.68
C LEU A 48 -7.67 -6.82 13.79
N GLU A 49 -7.71 -8.15 13.80
CA GLU A 49 -8.30 -8.94 14.90
C GLU A 49 -7.46 -8.86 16.19
N THR A 50 -6.15 -8.71 16.04
CA THR A 50 -5.20 -8.72 17.17
C THR A 50 -4.63 -7.34 17.46
N ALA A 51 -4.64 -6.43 16.50
CA ALA A 51 -4.09 -5.08 16.65
C ALA A 51 -5.05 -4.19 17.47
N ALA A 52 -4.65 -3.86 18.69
CA ALA A 52 -5.40 -3.00 19.60
C ALA A 52 -5.13 -1.52 19.28
N TYR A 53 -5.94 -0.93 18.40
CA TYR A 53 -5.92 0.51 18.12
C TYR A 53 -7.15 1.18 18.71
N ASP A 54 -6.94 2.18 19.55
CA ASP A 54 -8.01 3.12 19.89
C ASP A 54 -8.48 3.82 18.62
N SER A 55 -9.78 3.92 18.43
CA SER A 55 -10.33 4.51 17.22
C SER A 55 -11.64 5.23 17.47
N LEU A 56 -11.77 6.42 16.90
CA LEU A 56 -13.06 7.09 16.77
C LEU A 56 -13.90 6.39 15.70
N TYR A 57 -13.30 6.10 14.56
CA TYR A 57 -13.89 5.32 13.47
C TYR A 57 -12.81 4.76 12.55
N ARG A 58 -13.21 3.78 11.69
CA ARG A 58 -12.36 3.17 10.67
C ARG A 58 -12.97 3.36 9.29
N VAL A 59 -12.12 3.62 8.31
CA VAL A 59 -12.49 3.71 6.89
C VAL A 59 -11.75 2.62 6.13
N HIS A 60 -12.49 1.71 5.52
CA HIS A 60 -11.95 0.69 4.62
C HIS A 60 -12.21 1.14 3.18
N ASP A 61 -11.17 1.39 2.41
CA ASP A 61 -11.32 1.75 1.00
C ASP A 61 -11.49 0.47 0.16
N PRO A 62 -12.64 0.25 -0.47
CA PRO A 62 -12.92 -1.00 -1.17
C PRO A 62 -12.11 -1.15 -2.47
N ALA A 63 -11.68 -0.06 -3.08
CA ALA A 63 -10.91 -0.10 -4.32
C ALA A 63 -9.43 -0.45 -4.07
N THR A 64 -8.84 0.16 -3.04
CA THR A 64 -7.41 0.03 -2.76
C THR A 64 -7.08 -0.94 -1.63
N GLY A 65 -8.06 -1.29 -0.79
CA GLY A 65 -7.83 -2.07 0.43
C GLY A 65 -7.11 -1.30 1.54
N VAL A 66 -6.81 -0.01 1.33
CA VAL A 66 -6.23 0.84 2.38
C VAL A 66 -7.22 1.00 3.53
N VAL A 67 -6.75 0.80 4.75
CA VAL A 67 -7.54 1.02 5.96
C VAL A 67 -6.98 2.23 6.70
N VAL A 68 -7.89 3.15 7.09
CA VAL A 68 -7.54 4.31 7.92
C VAL A 68 -8.30 4.22 9.23
N ILE A 69 -7.56 4.17 10.33
CA ILE A 69 -8.09 4.19 11.69
C ILE A 69 -7.89 5.61 12.20
N VAL A 70 -8.97 6.36 12.35
CA VAL A 70 -8.92 7.73 12.86
C VAL A 70 -8.96 7.69 14.37
N GLN A 71 -7.95 8.25 15.02
CA GLN A 71 -7.79 8.31 16.47
C GLN A 71 -8.12 9.71 17.01
N GLU A 72 -7.69 10.74 16.29
CA GLU A 72 -8.04 12.14 16.55
C GLU A 72 -8.57 12.74 15.25
N GLU A 73 -9.77 13.33 15.26
CA GLU A 73 -10.45 13.79 14.03
C GLU A 73 -9.73 14.98 13.38
N GLY A 74 -9.14 15.87 14.15
CA GLY A 74 -8.62 17.14 13.65
C GLY A 74 -9.75 18.12 13.28
N VAL A 75 -9.41 19.19 12.56
CA VAL A 75 -10.33 20.27 12.23
C VAL A 75 -10.26 20.70 10.76
N GLY A 76 -11.30 21.37 10.27
CA GLY A 76 -11.33 21.94 8.90
C GLY A 76 -11.58 20.90 7.81
N SER A 77 -11.14 21.22 6.60
CA SER A 77 -11.30 20.37 5.42
C SER A 77 -10.28 19.23 5.40
N ARG A 78 -10.47 18.28 4.49
CA ARG A 78 -9.49 17.23 4.17
C ARG A 78 -8.66 17.65 2.97
N PRO A 79 -7.38 17.25 2.91
CA PRO A 79 -6.52 17.59 1.77
C PRO A 79 -6.98 16.85 0.50
N ARG A 80 -6.69 17.46 -0.65
CA ARG A 80 -7.02 16.96 -1.99
C ARG A 80 -5.75 16.81 -2.82
N ASN A 81 -5.83 16.08 -3.92
CA ASN A 81 -4.71 15.98 -4.86
C ASN A 81 -4.18 17.35 -5.24
N GLY A 82 -2.85 17.48 -5.23
CA GLY A 82 -2.14 18.72 -5.51
C GLY A 82 -1.84 19.57 -4.28
N ASN A 83 -2.47 19.32 -3.12
CA ASN A 83 -2.08 19.99 -1.89
C ASN A 83 -0.69 19.53 -1.44
N VAL A 84 0.05 20.45 -0.82
CA VAL A 84 1.27 20.15 -0.06
C VAL A 84 0.85 19.72 1.34
N VAL A 85 1.21 18.52 1.75
CA VAL A 85 0.89 17.96 3.06
C VAL A 85 2.10 18.04 3.98
N TYR A 86 1.87 18.44 5.23
CA TYR A 86 2.85 18.49 6.32
C TYR A 86 2.45 17.46 7.38
N ALA A 87 3.32 16.50 7.66
CA ALA A 87 2.97 15.40 8.53
C ALA A 87 4.13 14.89 9.37
N ASN A 88 3.79 14.25 10.50
CA ASN A 88 4.66 13.32 11.19
C ASN A 88 4.22 11.89 10.92
N TYR A 89 5.17 10.97 10.89
CA TYR A 89 4.86 9.55 10.72
C TYR A 89 5.87 8.62 11.39
N THR A 90 5.41 7.42 11.69
CA THR A 90 6.22 6.25 12.02
C THR A 90 5.71 5.06 11.23
N GLY A 91 6.56 4.51 10.37
CA GLY A 91 6.26 3.34 9.54
C GLY A 91 6.78 2.05 10.16
N ARG A 92 5.91 1.03 10.23
CA ARG A 92 6.26 -0.30 10.72
C ARG A 92 5.65 -1.40 9.87
N LEU A 93 6.19 -2.60 10.01
CA LEU A 93 5.62 -3.83 9.48
C LEU A 93 4.52 -4.36 10.43
N THR A 94 3.72 -5.30 9.97
CA THR A 94 2.66 -5.95 10.79
C THR A 94 3.21 -6.74 11.98
N ASN A 95 4.50 -7.10 11.97
CA ASN A 95 5.19 -7.72 13.10
C ASN A 95 5.70 -6.71 14.15
N GLY A 96 5.49 -5.40 13.93
CA GLY A 96 5.87 -4.32 14.83
C GLY A 96 7.24 -3.69 14.54
N ASN A 97 8.06 -4.27 13.66
CA ASN A 97 9.38 -3.71 13.33
C ASN A 97 9.23 -2.35 12.65
N ILE A 98 9.78 -1.30 13.25
CA ILE A 98 9.82 0.04 12.69
C ILE A 98 10.92 0.09 11.63
N PHE A 99 10.55 0.56 10.43
CA PHE A 99 11.48 0.66 9.32
C PHE A 99 11.81 2.11 8.93
N ASP A 100 10.95 3.06 9.27
CA ASP A 100 11.15 4.49 8.94
C ASP A 100 10.31 5.41 9.82
N THR A 101 10.81 6.63 10.09
CA THR A 101 10.11 7.69 10.79
C THR A 101 10.78 9.04 10.51
N ASN A 102 10.04 10.15 10.60
CA ASN A 102 10.61 11.50 10.62
C ASN A 102 10.78 12.06 12.05
N LEU A 103 10.52 11.25 13.07
CA LEU A 103 10.69 11.64 14.49
C LEU A 103 12.02 11.11 15.03
N GLU A 104 12.96 12.01 15.34
CA GLU A 104 14.32 11.66 15.78
C GLU A 104 14.32 10.76 17.02
N ASP A 105 13.52 11.10 18.03
CA ASP A 105 13.42 10.33 19.26
C ASP A 105 12.95 8.89 19.01
N VAL A 106 12.00 8.70 18.09
CA VAL A 106 11.52 7.38 17.67
C VAL A 106 12.62 6.63 16.94
N ALA A 107 13.35 7.28 16.04
CA ALA A 107 14.46 6.67 15.32
C ALA A 107 15.56 6.18 16.26
N ARG A 108 15.94 7.00 17.25
CA ARG A 108 16.94 6.63 18.27
C ARG A 108 16.48 5.47 19.17
N ALA A 109 15.22 5.48 19.57
CA ALA A 109 14.67 4.44 20.44
C ALA A 109 14.52 3.07 19.74
N ASN A 110 14.59 3.02 18.41
CA ASN A 110 14.39 1.80 17.61
C ASN A 110 15.61 1.41 16.75
N ASP A 111 16.80 1.94 17.06
CA ASP A 111 18.06 1.62 16.40
C ASP A 111 18.07 1.85 14.86
N ILE A 112 17.25 2.79 14.38
CA ILE A 112 17.19 3.21 12.98
C ILE A 112 17.63 4.67 12.75
N PHE A 113 18.25 5.27 13.77
CA PHE A 113 18.76 6.63 13.68
C PHE A 113 19.93 6.72 12.68
N ASN A 114 19.88 7.74 11.83
CA ASN A 114 20.92 8.05 10.85
C ASN A 114 21.36 9.51 11.02
N GLU A 115 22.63 9.73 11.32
CA GLU A 115 23.24 11.05 11.53
C GLU A 115 23.23 11.93 10.26
N GLU A 116 23.18 11.31 9.08
CA GLU A 116 23.16 12.02 7.80
C GLU A 116 21.76 12.49 7.40
N ARG A 117 20.72 12.06 8.14
CA ARG A 117 19.33 12.39 7.86
C ARG A 117 18.84 13.55 8.72
N ASN A 118 18.16 14.52 8.11
CA ASN A 118 17.36 15.49 8.83
C ASN A 118 16.02 14.88 9.22
N TYR A 119 15.67 15.02 10.50
CA TYR A 119 14.38 14.57 11.06
C TYR A 119 13.39 15.75 11.10
N ASP A 120 13.13 16.33 9.92
CA ASP A 120 12.22 17.44 9.74
C ASP A 120 10.79 16.96 9.50
N ILE A 121 9.83 17.89 9.54
CA ILE A 121 8.45 17.64 9.13
C ILE A 121 8.43 17.04 7.72
N PHE A 122 7.77 15.89 7.58
CA PHE A 122 7.62 15.26 6.28
C PHE A 122 6.67 16.06 5.40
N THR A 123 7.18 16.51 4.26
CA THR A 123 6.43 17.33 3.31
C THR A 123 6.33 16.60 1.97
N PHE A 124 5.10 16.49 1.44
CA PHE A 124 4.89 15.83 0.15
C PHE A 124 3.67 16.38 -0.60
N PHE A 125 3.69 16.25 -1.94
CA PHE A 125 2.54 16.57 -2.79
C PHE A 125 1.55 15.41 -2.82
N LEU A 126 0.34 15.64 -2.33
CA LEU A 126 -0.70 14.61 -2.26
C LEU A 126 -1.13 14.16 -3.65
N GLY A 127 -1.07 12.86 -3.89
CA GLY A 127 -1.45 12.23 -5.16
C GLY A 127 -0.38 12.27 -6.25
N GLN A 128 0.81 12.77 -5.95
CA GLN A 128 1.97 12.66 -6.83
C GLN A 128 2.84 11.45 -6.46
N PRO A 129 3.54 10.84 -7.42
CA PRO A 129 4.53 9.82 -7.13
C PRO A 129 5.76 10.40 -6.44
N ALA A 130 6.53 9.55 -5.73
CA ALA A 130 7.74 10.00 -5.02
C ALA A 130 8.75 10.71 -5.93
N SER A 131 8.88 10.31 -7.20
CA SER A 131 9.72 10.96 -8.20
C SER A 131 9.33 12.41 -8.53
N GLN A 132 8.13 12.84 -8.12
CA GLN A 132 7.61 14.20 -8.30
C GLN A 132 7.32 14.89 -6.96
N GLY A 133 8.03 14.48 -5.90
CA GLY A 133 7.87 15.06 -4.57
C GLY A 133 6.64 14.57 -3.81
N GLY A 134 6.00 13.52 -4.25
CA GLY A 134 4.91 12.85 -3.55
C GLY A 134 5.40 11.73 -2.63
N ALA A 135 4.50 10.84 -2.26
CA ALA A 135 4.75 9.67 -1.43
C ALA A 135 4.23 8.39 -2.11
N ILE A 136 4.38 7.23 -1.46
CA ILE A 136 3.73 5.99 -1.91
C ILE A 136 2.21 6.19 -2.05
N GLU A 137 1.61 5.50 -2.99
CA GLU A 137 0.20 5.70 -3.36
C GLU A 137 -0.76 5.55 -2.17
N GLY A 138 -0.53 4.52 -1.34
CA GLY A 138 -1.33 4.27 -0.14
C GLY A 138 -1.29 5.39 0.89
N PHE A 139 -0.16 6.12 0.99
CA PHE A 139 -0.04 7.31 1.84
C PHE A 139 -1.03 8.39 1.41
N SER A 140 -1.09 8.68 0.11
CA SER A 140 -2.04 9.64 -0.45
C SER A 140 -3.49 9.23 -0.21
N HIS A 141 -3.82 7.93 -0.32
CA HIS A 141 -5.16 7.41 0.00
C HIS A 141 -5.52 7.61 1.47
N GLY A 142 -4.57 7.38 2.37
CA GLY A 142 -4.77 7.54 3.81
C GLY A 142 -4.96 8.99 4.21
N PHE A 143 -4.05 9.88 3.81
CA PHE A 143 -4.09 11.29 4.21
C PHE A 143 -5.35 12.04 3.73
N ARG A 144 -5.98 11.64 2.62
CA ARG A 144 -7.29 12.18 2.19
C ARG A 144 -8.42 11.91 3.19
N ARG A 145 -8.22 11.04 4.16
CA ARG A 145 -9.22 10.71 5.19
C ARG A 145 -9.04 11.50 6.49
N LEU A 146 -7.89 12.17 6.66
CA LEU A 146 -7.55 12.96 7.84
C LEU A 146 -7.86 14.45 7.64
N ARG A 147 -7.97 15.20 8.74
CA ARG A 147 -8.07 16.66 8.79
C ARG A 147 -6.84 17.22 9.48
N SER A 148 -6.56 18.52 9.34
CA SER A 148 -5.43 19.16 10.04
C SER A 148 -5.53 18.98 11.55
N GLY A 149 -4.42 18.58 12.18
CA GLY A 149 -4.35 18.20 13.59
C GLY A 149 -4.90 16.79 13.87
N GLY A 150 -5.36 16.06 12.86
CA GLY A 150 -5.85 14.69 13.01
C GLY A 150 -4.72 13.68 13.10
N LYS A 151 -4.95 12.62 13.91
CA LYS A 151 -4.05 11.49 14.05
C LYS A 151 -4.74 10.19 13.72
N GLY A 152 -3.97 9.23 13.27
CA GLY A 152 -4.50 7.91 12.97
C GLY A 152 -3.46 6.92 12.50
N VAL A 153 -3.95 5.76 12.13
CA VAL A 153 -3.13 4.68 11.56
C VAL A 153 -3.60 4.42 10.13
N ILE A 154 -2.65 4.38 9.19
CA ILE A 154 -2.88 4.02 7.80
C ILE A 154 -2.26 2.65 7.56
N ILE A 155 -3.09 1.66 7.20
CA ILE A 155 -2.64 0.32 6.83
C ILE A 155 -2.72 0.20 5.32
N ILE A 156 -1.59 -0.09 4.69
CA ILE A 156 -1.41 -0.02 3.24
C ILE A 156 -1.08 -1.42 2.72
N PRO A 157 -1.90 -2.00 1.83
CA PRO A 157 -1.56 -3.23 1.12
C PRO A 157 -0.33 -3.04 0.25
N SER A 158 0.44 -4.09 0.04
CA SER A 158 1.70 -4.07 -0.71
C SER A 158 1.60 -3.44 -2.12
N PRO A 159 0.51 -3.62 -2.90
CA PRO A 159 0.37 -2.99 -4.21
C PRO A 159 0.32 -1.45 -4.21
N PHE A 160 0.00 -0.86 -3.07
CA PHE A 160 -0.07 0.59 -2.86
C PHE A 160 1.08 1.11 -1.98
N GLY A 161 1.99 0.21 -1.57
CA GLY A 161 3.22 0.48 -0.85
C GLY A 161 4.44 0.35 -1.75
N TYR A 162 5.32 -0.59 -1.41
CA TYR A 162 6.59 -0.80 -2.11
C TYR A 162 6.61 -2.03 -3.01
N GLN A 163 5.50 -2.77 -3.10
CA GLN A 163 5.35 -3.95 -3.96
C GLN A 163 6.41 -5.04 -3.67
N ASP A 164 7.00 -5.61 -4.71
CA ASP A 164 8.07 -6.60 -4.67
C ASP A 164 9.46 -5.96 -4.87
N ASN A 165 9.66 -4.71 -4.43
CA ASN A 165 10.94 -4.03 -4.57
C ASN A 165 12.01 -4.69 -3.68
N PRO A 166 13.04 -5.37 -4.25
CA PRO A 166 14.05 -6.08 -3.48
C PRO A 166 15.13 -5.15 -2.88
N ASN A 167 15.11 -3.86 -3.21
CA ASN A 167 16.15 -2.90 -2.83
C ASN A 167 15.88 -2.19 -1.50
N LEU A 168 14.93 -2.67 -0.71
CA LEU A 168 14.55 -2.11 0.59
C LEU A 168 15.00 -3.05 1.71
N PRO A 169 16.16 -2.81 2.36
CA PRO A 169 16.78 -3.77 3.26
C PRO A 169 15.93 -4.13 4.49
N ASN A 170 15.05 -3.22 4.93
CA ASN A 170 14.25 -3.39 6.13
C ASN A 170 12.76 -3.66 5.84
N ILE A 171 12.38 -3.79 4.57
CA ILE A 171 11.01 -4.02 4.13
C ILE A 171 11.01 -5.20 3.16
N PRO A 172 10.58 -6.40 3.61
CA PRO A 172 10.44 -7.55 2.72
C PRO A 172 9.50 -7.27 1.55
N GLU A 173 9.70 -7.97 0.45
CA GLU A 173 8.80 -7.92 -0.70
C GLU A 173 7.35 -8.22 -0.28
N ASN A 174 6.40 -7.55 -0.91
CA ASN A 174 4.96 -7.71 -0.64
C ASN A 174 4.57 -7.49 0.84
N SER A 175 5.26 -6.56 1.52
CA SER A 175 4.93 -6.19 2.88
C SER A 175 3.70 -5.29 2.95
N ILE A 176 2.80 -5.60 3.88
CA ILE A 176 1.78 -4.67 4.35
C ILE A 176 2.47 -3.65 5.26
N LEU A 177 2.20 -2.38 5.03
CA LEU A 177 2.79 -1.28 5.77
C LEU A 177 1.77 -0.67 6.73
N VAL A 178 2.22 -0.34 7.93
CA VAL A 178 1.41 0.29 8.96
C VAL A 178 2.07 1.61 9.35
N PHE A 179 1.40 2.72 9.12
CA PHE A 179 1.90 4.04 9.47
C PHE A 179 1.04 4.68 10.56
N GLU A 180 1.63 4.99 11.68
CA GLU A 180 1.09 5.97 12.63
C GLU A 180 1.40 7.36 12.07
N VAL A 181 0.37 8.20 11.94
CA VAL A 181 0.51 9.50 11.28
C VAL A 181 -0.20 10.60 12.04
N GLU A 182 0.36 11.80 11.93
CA GLU A 182 -0.26 13.05 12.34
C GLU A 182 -0.26 14.01 11.14
N LEU A 183 -1.44 14.46 10.71
CA LEU A 183 -1.56 15.51 9.71
C LEU A 183 -1.45 16.87 10.40
N LEU A 184 -0.30 17.52 10.30
CA LEU A 184 -0.06 18.84 10.89
C LEU A 184 -0.82 19.93 10.17
N GLY A 185 -0.86 19.87 8.83
CA GLY A 185 -1.55 20.81 7.98
C GLY A 185 -1.34 20.52 6.49
N PHE A 186 -1.93 21.37 5.65
CA PHE A 186 -1.73 21.34 4.20
C PHE A 186 -2.05 22.70 3.56
N ASP A 187 -1.45 22.98 2.39
CA ASP A 187 -1.65 24.17 1.54
C ASP A 187 -2.25 23.77 0.18
#